data_57ac47ab0062bbf85dba3a29c0bc48ff
#
_entry.id   57ac47ab0062bbf85dba3a29c0bc48ff
#
_cell.length_a   1.000
_cell.length_b   1.000
_cell.length_c   1.000
_cell.angle_alpha   90.00
_cell.angle_beta   90.00
_cell.angle_gamma   90.00
#
_symmetry.space_group_name_H-M   'P 1'
#
loop_
_entity.id
_entity.type
_entity.pdbx_description
1 polymer ?
#
loop_
_entity_poly.entity_id
_entity_poly.type
_entity_poly.pdbx_seq_one_letter_code
_entity_poly.pdbx_strand_id
1 'polypeptide(L)'
;MRHDDSELKDLGGGSTRRVLAWNEQLMSVEVAFETGAEGKPHSHPHTQCSYVVSGRFRYTVNDETAELGPGDSVVVPGGAVHGTVCVEGPGVLLDIFTPMREDFLA
;
A
#
# COMPACT_ATOMS: atom_id res chain seq x y z
N MET A 1 11.85 -14.35 0.93
CA MET A 1 10.81 -14.43 -0.13
C MET A 1 11.35 -13.77 -1.38
N ARG A 2 11.39 -14.49 -2.47
CA ARG A 2 11.71 -13.89 -3.78
C ARG A 2 10.44 -13.29 -4.37
N HIS A 3 10.57 -12.14 -5.02
CA HIS A 3 9.43 -11.44 -5.64
C HIS A 3 8.63 -12.36 -6.56
N ASP A 4 9.30 -13.12 -7.41
CA ASP A 4 8.63 -14.00 -8.38
C ASP A 4 7.92 -15.20 -7.75
N ASP A 5 8.22 -15.52 -6.49
CA ASP A 5 7.55 -16.59 -5.75
C ASP A 5 6.29 -16.10 -5.05
N SER A 6 6.05 -14.78 -5.00
CA SER A 6 4.85 -14.21 -4.42
C SER A 6 3.68 -14.31 -5.39
N GLU A 7 2.48 -14.49 -4.84
CA GLU A 7 1.27 -14.58 -5.64
C GLU A 7 0.73 -13.19 -5.97
N LEU A 8 0.46 -12.94 -7.25
CA LEU A 8 -0.17 -11.71 -7.71
C LEU A 8 -1.68 -11.82 -7.55
N LYS A 9 -2.27 -10.89 -6.80
CA LYS A 9 -3.73 -10.76 -6.68
C LYS A 9 -4.19 -9.50 -7.40
N ASP A 10 -5.11 -9.65 -8.35
CA ASP A 10 -5.78 -8.53 -8.99
C ASP A 10 -6.84 -7.98 -8.03
N LEU A 11 -6.73 -6.69 -7.67
CA LEU A 11 -7.68 -6.03 -6.78
C LEU A 11 -8.82 -5.34 -7.54
N GLY A 12 -8.74 -5.34 -8.89
CA GLY A 12 -9.64 -4.59 -9.74
C GLY A 12 -9.26 -3.11 -9.80
N GLY A 13 -9.93 -2.36 -10.68
CA GLY A 13 -9.74 -0.91 -10.78
C GLY A 13 -8.33 -0.46 -11.17
N GLY A 14 -7.50 -1.35 -11.70
CA GLY A 14 -6.15 -1.01 -12.12
C GLY A 14 -5.08 -1.20 -11.06
N SER A 15 -5.37 -1.93 -9.98
CA SER A 15 -4.37 -2.22 -8.95
C SER A 15 -4.20 -3.72 -8.71
N THR A 16 -2.99 -4.10 -8.31
CA THR A 16 -2.61 -5.47 -7.98
C THR A 16 -1.82 -5.49 -6.68
N ARG A 17 -1.80 -6.65 -6.01
CA ARG A 17 -1.12 -6.81 -4.72
C ARG A 17 -0.30 -8.09 -4.70
N ARG A 18 0.91 -8.00 -4.11
CA ARG A 18 1.73 -9.16 -3.75
C ARG A 18 2.08 -9.07 -2.28
N VAL A 19 1.74 -10.11 -1.52
CA VAL A 19 2.28 -10.27 -0.17
C VAL A 19 3.68 -10.83 -0.32
N LEU A 20 4.67 -10.12 0.20
CA LEU A 20 6.07 -10.52 0.09
C LEU A 20 6.49 -11.32 1.32
N ALA A 21 7.30 -10.77 2.21
CA ALA A 21 7.76 -11.45 3.40
C ALA A 21 6.91 -11.08 4.60
N TRP A 22 6.67 -12.04 5.50
CA TRP A 22 5.89 -11.77 6.70
C TRP A 22 6.18 -12.78 7.81
N ASN A 23 5.89 -12.35 9.02
CA ASN A 23 5.74 -13.17 10.21
C ASN A 23 4.57 -12.58 11.01
N GLU A 24 4.32 -13.06 12.22
CA GLU A 24 3.18 -12.57 13.02
C GLU A 24 3.25 -11.07 13.31
N GLN A 25 4.44 -10.49 13.37
CA GLN A 25 4.68 -9.11 13.82
C GLN A 25 4.80 -8.11 12.68
N LEU A 26 5.14 -8.57 11.48
CA LEU A 26 5.49 -7.68 10.38
C LEU A 26 5.16 -8.32 9.03
N MET A 27 4.70 -7.50 8.09
CA MET A 27 4.40 -7.94 6.72
C MET A 27 4.79 -6.87 5.73
N SER A 28 5.49 -7.26 4.67
CA SER A 28 5.74 -6.39 3.52
C SER A 28 4.83 -6.77 2.35
N VAL A 29 4.25 -5.76 1.73
CA VAL A 29 3.28 -5.90 0.63
C VAL A 29 3.62 -4.91 -0.47
N GLU A 30 3.66 -5.40 -1.70
CA GLU A 30 3.81 -4.55 -2.88
C GLU A 30 2.46 -4.34 -3.53
N VAL A 31 2.08 -3.08 -3.76
CA VAL A 31 0.85 -2.73 -4.47
C VAL A 31 1.22 -1.92 -5.69
N ALA A 32 0.80 -2.41 -6.86
CA ALA A 32 1.03 -1.74 -8.13
C ALA A 32 -0.25 -1.10 -8.63
N PHE A 33 -0.13 0.10 -9.20
CA PHE A 33 -1.25 0.92 -9.63
C PHE A 33 -1.04 1.42 -11.06
N GLU A 34 -2.10 1.35 -11.87
CA GLU A 34 -2.17 2.14 -13.10
C GLU A 34 -2.50 3.59 -12.74
N THR A 35 -2.21 4.52 -13.67
CA THR A 35 -2.62 5.92 -13.51
C THR A 35 -4.12 5.99 -13.26
N GLY A 36 -4.54 6.73 -12.23
CA GLY A 36 -5.93 6.90 -11.82
C GLY A 36 -6.47 5.82 -10.90
N ALA A 37 -5.73 4.72 -10.72
CA ALA A 37 -6.16 3.67 -9.79
C ALA A 37 -6.10 4.16 -8.34
N GLU A 38 -7.02 3.68 -7.53
CA GLU A 38 -7.21 4.11 -6.14
C GLU A 38 -7.05 2.97 -5.15
N GLY A 39 -6.45 3.29 -4.00
CA GLY A 39 -6.74 2.59 -2.76
C GLY A 39 -7.83 3.38 -2.05
N LYS A 40 -9.07 2.89 -2.09
CA LYS A 40 -10.22 3.63 -1.53
C LYS A 40 -10.06 3.87 -0.03
N PRO A 41 -10.60 4.98 0.49
CA PRO A 41 -10.53 5.26 1.93
C PRO A 41 -11.05 4.10 2.77
N HIS A 42 -10.24 3.69 3.72
CA HIS A 42 -10.55 2.61 4.67
C HIS A 42 -9.71 2.76 5.93
N SER A 43 -9.99 1.95 6.93
CA SER A 43 -9.21 1.89 8.16
C SER A 43 -9.00 0.45 8.58
N HIS A 44 -7.94 0.22 9.33
CA HIS A 44 -7.64 -1.07 9.95
C HIS A 44 -6.80 -0.84 11.22
N PRO A 45 -6.80 -1.78 12.17
CA PRO A 45 -6.08 -1.57 13.45
C PRO A 45 -4.57 -1.58 13.31
N HIS A 46 -4.04 -2.09 12.20
CA HIS A 46 -2.60 -2.19 11.96
C HIS A 46 -1.97 -0.83 11.73
N THR A 47 -0.75 -0.64 12.21
CA THR A 47 0.08 0.49 11.80
C THR A 47 0.72 0.14 10.46
N GLN A 48 0.73 1.12 9.56
CA GLN A 48 1.22 0.94 8.20
C GLN A 48 2.25 2.01 7.88
N CYS A 49 3.32 1.61 7.20
CA CYS A 49 4.23 2.55 6.56
C CYS A 49 4.18 2.29 5.06
N SER A 50 3.86 3.32 4.28
CA SER A 50 3.88 3.25 2.82
C SER A 50 5.10 3.99 2.29
N TYR A 51 5.85 3.33 1.42
CA TYR A 51 7.02 3.87 0.74
C TYR A 51 6.75 3.88 -0.77
N VAL A 52 6.95 5.04 -1.41
CA VAL A 52 6.78 5.15 -2.86
C VAL A 52 8.03 4.64 -3.56
N VAL A 53 7.89 3.53 -4.28
CA VAL A 53 8.96 2.95 -5.10
C VAL A 53 9.02 3.67 -6.45
N SER A 54 7.87 3.88 -7.07
CA SER A 54 7.76 4.54 -8.38
C SER A 54 6.39 5.19 -8.52
N GLY A 55 6.29 6.12 -9.46
CA GLY A 55 5.06 6.88 -9.71
C GLY A 55 4.86 8.01 -8.72
N ARG A 56 3.71 8.69 -8.84
CA ARG A 56 3.31 9.77 -7.93
C ARG A 56 1.92 9.48 -7.40
N PHE A 57 1.73 9.76 -6.11
CA PHE A 57 0.50 9.44 -5.40
C PHE A 57 0.00 10.65 -4.64
N ARG A 58 -1.32 10.82 -4.64
CA ARG A 58 -2.01 11.68 -3.67
C ARG A 58 -2.44 10.78 -2.53
N TYR A 59 -1.86 10.99 -1.36
CA TYR A 59 -2.05 10.12 -0.19
C TYR A 59 -2.74 10.92 0.92
N THR A 60 -3.84 10.38 1.43
CA THR A 60 -4.64 11.02 2.48
C THR A 60 -4.65 10.15 3.73
N VAL A 61 -4.30 10.74 4.86
CA VAL A 61 -4.39 10.11 6.18
C VAL A 61 -5.23 11.04 7.05
N ASN A 62 -6.39 10.55 7.50
CA ASN A 62 -7.42 11.38 8.17
C ASN A 62 -7.74 12.59 7.28
N ASP A 63 -7.50 13.80 7.77
CA ASP A 63 -7.81 15.04 7.04
C ASP A 63 -6.61 15.63 6.29
N GLU A 64 -5.45 14.98 6.35
CA GLU A 64 -4.22 15.49 5.72
C GLU A 64 -3.96 14.77 4.41
N THR A 65 -3.70 15.55 3.36
CA THR A 65 -3.37 15.04 2.03
C THR A 65 -2.02 15.59 1.61
N ALA A 66 -1.18 14.71 1.06
CA ALA A 66 0.11 15.08 0.50
C ALA A 66 0.31 14.40 -0.86
N GLU A 67 1.07 15.03 -1.73
CA GLU A 67 1.56 14.39 -2.94
C GLU A 67 2.94 13.81 -2.66
N LEU A 68 3.11 12.52 -2.96
CA LEU A 68 4.32 11.76 -2.71
C LEU A 68 4.89 11.24 -4.03
N GLY A 69 6.20 11.32 -4.16
CA GLY A 69 6.95 10.77 -5.29
C GLY A 69 7.94 9.71 -4.82
N PRO A 70 8.73 9.14 -5.75
CA PRO A 70 9.69 8.08 -5.41
C PRO A 70 10.63 8.47 -4.27
N GLY A 71 10.75 7.60 -3.28
CA GLY A 71 11.56 7.82 -2.09
C GLY A 71 10.81 8.44 -0.93
N ASP A 72 9.61 8.96 -1.15
CA ASP A 72 8.79 9.53 -0.07
C ASP A 72 8.05 8.42 0.68
N SER A 73 7.72 8.69 1.93
CA SER A 73 7.00 7.73 2.77
C SER A 73 6.04 8.42 3.73
N VAL A 74 5.10 7.64 4.22
CA VAL A 74 4.10 8.10 5.17
C VAL A 74 3.77 6.98 6.16
N VAL A 75 3.58 7.33 7.42
CA VAL A 75 3.09 6.41 8.45
C VAL A 75 1.59 6.63 8.62
N VAL A 76 0.85 5.52 8.59
CA VAL A 76 -0.58 5.50 8.87
C VAL A 76 -0.78 4.86 10.25
N PRO A 77 -1.14 5.65 11.28
CA PRO A 77 -1.44 5.08 12.59
C PRO A 77 -2.60 4.10 12.54
N GLY A 78 -2.58 3.09 13.42
CA GLY A 78 -3.69 2.15 13.54
C GLY A 78 -5.02 2.88 13.77
N GLY A 79 -6.04 2.49 13.01
CA GLY A 79 -7.38 3.09 13.07
C GLY A 79 -7.58 4.35 12.23
N ALA A 80 -6.51 4.97 11.73
CA ALA A 80 -6.65 6.15 10.87
C ALA A 80 -7.28 5.81 9.53
N VAL A 81 -8.24 6.61 9.10
CA VAL A 81 -8.83 6.49 7.75
C VAL A 81 -7.80 7.00 6.74
N HIS A 82 -7.50 6.20 5.75
CA HIS A 82 -6.52 6.55 4.74
C HIS A 82 -6.90 5.99 3.37
N GLY A 83 -6.38 6.65 2.35
CA GLY A 83 -6.56 6.25 0.96
C GLY A 83 -5.54 6.93 0.07
N THR A 84 -5.43 6.46 -1.15
CA THR A 84 -4.47 7.00 -2.10
C THR A 84 -5.00 6.93 -3.52
N VAL A 85 -4.51 7.82 -4.36
CA VAL A 85 -4.75 7.80 -5.81
C VAL A 85 -3.41 7.87 -6.51
N CYS A 86 -3.17 6.99 -7.47
CA CYS A 86 -2.00 7.06 -8.34
C CYS A 86 -2.26 8.16 -9.37
N VAL A 87 -1.67 9.34 -9.18
CA VAL A 87 -1.90 10.48 -10.06
C VAL A 87 -1.02 10.45 -11.30
N GLU A 88 0.11 9.76 -11.22
CA GLU A 88 1.03 9.59 -12.34
C GLU A 88 1.68 8.21 -12.24
N GLY A 89 1.28 7.31 -13.11
CA GLY A 89 1.71 5.93 -13.08
C GLY A 89 2.40 5.46 -14.38
N PRO A 90 2.70 4.14 -14.46
CA PRO A 90 2.41 3.15 -13.43
C PRO A 90 3.17 3.44 -12.14
N GLY A 91 2.58 3.09 -11.01
CA GLY A 91 3.16 3.36 -9.70
C GLY A 91 3.21 2.12 -8.81
N VAL A 92 4.17 2.11 -7.90
CA VAL A 92 4.33 1.02 -6.93
C VAL A 92 4.51 1.60 -5.53
N LEU A 93 3.71 1.11 -4.59
CA LEU A 93 3.87 1.34 -3.16
C LEU A 93 4.40 0.07 -2.51
N LEU A 94 5.35 0.23 -1.59
CA LEU A 94 5.73 -0.81 -0.64
C LEU A 94 5.07 -0.48 0.68
N ASP A 95 4.12 -1.32 1.10
CA ASP A 95 3.40 -1.18 2.36
C ASP A 95 3.95 -2.15 3.38
N ILE A 96 4.31 -1.64 4.55
CA ILE A 96 4.78 -2.42 5.68
C ILE A 96 3.73 -2.33 6.79
N PHE A 97 3.27 -3.48 7.28
CA PHE A 97 2.23 -3.57 8.31
C PHE A 97 2.77 -4.21 9.58
N THR A 98 2.33 -3.70 10.71
CA THR A 98 2.55 -4.34 12.02
C THR A 98 1.26 -4.24 12.87
N PRO A 99 0.75 -5.36 13.42
CA PRO A 99 1.11 -6.75 13.08
C PRO A 99 0.77 -7.09 11.63
N MET A 100 1.00 -8.33 11.24
CA MET A 100 0.68 -8.75 9.88
C MET A 100 -0.83 -8.70 9.60
N ARG A 101 -1.19 -8.51 8.33
CA ARG A 101 -2.56 -8.52 7.84
C ARG A 101 -3.01 -9.94 7.55
N GLU A 102 -3.69 -10.57 8.51
CA GLU A 102 -4.22 -11.93 8.33
C GLU A 102 -5.21 -12.02 7.17
N ASP A 103 -5.99 -10.96 6.97
CA ASP A 103 -6.96 -10.88 5.89
C ASP A 103 -6.32 -10.96 4.49
N PHE A 104 -5.03 -10.62 4.37
CA PHE A 104 -4.30 -10.75 3.10
C PHE A 104 -3.87 -12.18 2.81
N LEU A 105 -3.87 -13.06 3.81
CA LEU A 105 -3.46 -14.46 3.68
C LEU A 105 -4.64 -15.43 3.48
N ALA A 106 -5.85 -14.93 3.58
CA ALA A 106 -7.07 -15.72 3.41
C ALA A 106 -7.36 -16.07 1.96
#